data_efcfea98d81f73aec7d2771a8da456d3
#
_entry.id   efcfea98d81f73aec7d2771a8da456d3
#
_cell.length_a   1.000
_cell.length_b   1.000
_cell.length_c   1.000
_cell.angle_alpha   90.00
_cell.angle_beta   90.00
_cell.angle_gamma   90.00
#
_symmetry.space_group_name_H-M   'P 1'
#
loop_
_entity.id
_entity.type
_entity.pdbx_description
1 polymer ?
#
loop_
_entity_poly.entity_id
_entity_poly.type
_entity_poly.pdbx_seq_one_letter_code
_entity_poly.pdbx_strand_id
1 'polypeptide(L)'
;MKRFVTYIYEYDGGARGRNVGFVRTDIRNDGCRMDLHIRGLNCSKAKATIYFVIANAPVIGIPVAEMIISQGVGQAKLMCPQGNIGSSGYHTDQIDAIVIRYHSGQILVSSFVPEPD
;
A
#
# COMPACT_ATOMS: atom_id res chain seq x y z
N MET A 1 -10.86 -17.98 -1.34
CA MET A 1 -10.42 -16.86 -2.18
C MET A 1 -11.14 -15.59 -1.77
N LYS A 2 -10.41 -14.50 -1.61
CA LYS A 2 -10.97 -13.22 -1.21
C LYS A 2 -10.47 -12.14 -2.16
N ARG A 3 -11.38 -11.28 -2.62
CA ARG A 3 -11.06 -10.24 -3.59
C ARG A 3 -11.73 -8.93 -3.16
N PHE A 4 -10.97 -7.84 -3.10
CA PHE A 4 -11.49 -6.55 -2.66
C PHE A 4 -10.65 -5.41 -3.22
N VAL A 5 -11.23 -4.20 -3.14
CA VAL A 5 -10.58 -2.96 -3.58
C VAL A 5 -10.54 -2.00 -2.39
N THR A 6 -9.39 -1.39 -2.18
CA THR A 6 -9.23 -0.31 -1.21
C THR A 6 -8.69 0.92 -1.93
N TYR A 7 -8.98 2.11 -1.40
CA TYR A 7 -8.61 3.35 -2.06
C TYR A 7 -7.38 3.97 -1.40
N ILE A 8 -6.57 4.63 -2.22
CA ILE A 8 -5.32 5.25 -1.79
C ILE A 8 -5.57 6.74 -1.60
N TYR A 9 -5.18 7.27 -0.44
CA TYR A 9 -5.35 8.68 -0.08
C TYR A 9 -4.00 9.32 0.20
N GLU A 10 -3.87 10.60 -0.16
CA GLU A 10 -2.75 11.40 0.28
C GLU A 10 -2.88 11.67 1.78
N TYR A 11 -1.75 11.65 2.49
CA TYR A 11 -1.70 12.05 3.89
C TYR A 11 -0.69 13.18 4.05
N ASP A 12 -1.10 14.23 4.73
CA ASP A 12 -0.26 15.38 5.01
C ASP A 12 -0.45 15.77 6.48
N GLY A 13 0.65 15.73 7.25
CA GLY A 13 0.59 16.03 8.67
C GLY A 13 -0.32 15.13 9.47
N GLY A 14 -0.54 13.89 9.02
CA GLY A 14 -1.43 12.94 9.68
C GLY A 14 -2.90 13.07 9.29
N ALA A 15 -3.24 14.01 8.42
CA ALA A 15 -4.63 14.21 7.97
C ALA A 15 -4.82 13.58 6.60
N ARG A 16 -5.91 12.83 6.44
CA ARG A 16 -6.27 12.21 5.17
C ARG A 16 -6.71 13.28 4.19
N GLY A 17 -6.09 13.26 3.02
CA GLY A 17 -6.40 14.18 1.95
C GLY A 17 -7.20 13.54 0.83
N ARG A 18 -6.79 13.85 -0.38
CA ARG A 18 -7.47 13.50 -1.61
C ARG A 18 -7.25 12.03 -1.99
N ASN A 19 -8.24 11.38 -2.62
CA ASN A 19 -8.07 10.07 -3.20
C ASN A 19 -7.21 10.19 -4.48
N VAL A 20 -6.18 9.36 -4.57
CA VAL A 20 -5.25 9.38 -5.69
C VAL A 20 -5.09 8.01 -6.36
N GLY A 21 -5.86 7.03 -5.97
CA GLY A 21 -5.76 5.72 -6.60
C GLY A 21 -6.49 4.63 -5.85
N PHE A 22 -6.15 3.40 -6.20
CA PHE A 22 -6.75 2.24 -5.57
C PHE A 22 -5.79 1.06 -5.58
N VAL A 23 -6.05 0.10 -4.71
CA VAL A 23 -5.37 -1.19 -4.65
C VAL A 23 -6.41 -2.28 -4.85
N ARG A 24 -6.22 -3.12 -5.86
CA ARG A 24 -7.03 -4.31 -6.06
C ARG A 24 -6.28 -5.49 -5.47
N THR A 25 -6.89 -6.17 -4.50
CA THR A 25 -6.27 -7.28 -3.79
C THR A 25 -7.01 -8.57 -4.07
N ASP A 26 -6.27 -9.63 -4.36
CA ASP A 26 -6.77 -10.97 -4.62
C ASP A 26 -5.99 -11.93 -3.73
N ILE A 27 -6.61 -12.44 -2.67
CA ILE A 27 -5.99 -13.37 -1.73
C ILE A 27 -6.47 -14.79 -2.04
N ARG A 28 -5.52 -15.66 -2.27
CA ARG A 28 -5.74 -17.08 -2.60
C ARG A 28 -5.01 -17.96 -1.60
N ASN A 29 -5.19 -19.27 -1.73
CA ASN A 29 -4.55 -20.24 -0.85
C ASN A 29 -3.03 -20.20 -0.91
N ASP A 30 -2.46 -19.86 -2.06
CA ASP A 30 -1.03 -19.85 -2.29
C ASP A 30 -0.38 -18.47 -2.11
N GLY A 31 -1.15 -17.45 -1.76
CA GLY A 31 -0.61 -16.12 -1.54
C GLY A 31 -1.58 -15.02 -1.95
N CYS A 32 -1.06 -13.82 -2.17
CA CYS A 32 -1.88 -12.70 -2.61
C CYS A 32 -1.27 -12.02 -3.81
N ARG A 33 -2.15 -11.37 -4.59
CA ARG A 33 -1.78 -10.51 -5.71
C ARG A 33 -2.41 -9.16 -5.49
N MET A 34 -1.63 -8.10 -5.64
CA MET A 34 -2.11 -6.74 -5.48
C MET A 34 -1.71 -5.91 -6.68
N ASP A 35 -2.67 -5.16 -7.22
CA ASP A 35 -2.44 -4.19 -8.27
C ASP A 35 -2.66 -2.80 -7.67
N LEU A 36 -1.61 -1.97 -7.70
CA LEU A 36 -1.67 -0.60 -7.21
C LEU A 36 -1.71 0.35 -8.40
N HIS A 37 -2.67 1.28 -8.36
CA HIS A 37 -2.81 2.30 -9.40
C HIS A 37 -2.88 3.67 -8.73
N ILE A 38 -2.00 4.58 -9.14
CA ILE A 38 -1.92 5.94 -8.63
C ILE A 38 -2.01 6.89 -9.80
N ARG A 39 -2.77 7.97 -9.65
CA ARG A 39 -2.85 9.04 -10.62
C ARG A 39 -3.18 10.36 -9.96
N GLY A 40 -2.84 11.44 -10.61
CA GLY A 40 -3.17 12.78 -10.12
C GLY A 40 -2.30 13.29 -9.01
N LEU A 41 -1.14 12.67 -8.77
CA LEU A 41 -0.19 13.21 -7.82
C LEU A 41 0.50 14.43 -8.40
N ASN A 42 0.79 15.40 -7.55
CA ASN A 42 1.51 16.60 -7.93
C ASN A 42 3.02 16.35 -7.83
N CYS A 43 3.52 15.49 -8.71
CA CYS A 43 4.95 15.25 -8.80
C CYS A 43 5.33 14.84 -10.22
N SER A 44 6.50 15.30 -10.69
CA SER A 44 6.96 15.01 -12.04
C SER A 44 7.57 13.62 -12.15
N LYS A 45 8.42 13.26 -11.21
CA LYS A 45 9.03 11.94 -11.15
C LYS A 45 9.51 11.67 -9.75
N ALA A 46 9.21 10.48 -9.25
CA ALA A 46 9.67 10.07 -7.92
C ALA A 46 9.81 8.56 -7.85
N LYS A 47 10.76 8.12 -7.07
CA LYS A 47 10.90 6.73 -6.70
C LYS A 47 10.18 6.51 -5.37
N ALA A 48 9.26 5.58 -5.35
CA ALA A 48 8.44 5.32 -4.18
C ALA A 48 8.74 3.94 -3.60
N THR A 49 8.69 3.82 -2.29
CA THR A 49 8.82 2.55 -1.59
C THR A 49 7.47 2.15 -1.03
N ILE A 50 7.09 0.90 -1.27
CA ILE A 50 5.82 0.34 -0.83
C ILE A 50 6.06 -0.48 0.44
N TYR A 51 5.29 -0.17 1.49
CA TYR A 51 5.35 -0.88 2.76
C TYR A 51 4.02 -1.55 3.05
N PHE A 52 4.05 -2.78 3.55
CA PHE A 52 2.91 -3.39 4.20
C PHE A 52 2.98 -3.05 5.69
N VAL A 53 1.87 -2.61 6.24
CA VAL A 53 1.81 -2.14 7.63
C VAL A 53 0.97 -3.09 8.45
N ILE A 54 1.50 -3.49 9.59
CA ILE A 54 0.82 -4.30 10.58
C ILE A 54 0.66 -3.45 11.82
N ALA A 55 -0.59 -3.17 12.18
CA ALA A 55 -0.91 -2.25 13.27
C ALA A 55 -0.83 -2.96 14.62
N ASN A 56 0.39 -3.29 15.01
CA ASN A 56 0.67 -3.82 16.33
C ASN A 56 1.20 -2.69 17.24
N ALA A 57 1.58 -3.03 18.44
CA ALA A 57 2.25 -2.10 19.34
C ALA A 57 3.67 -2.62 19.63
N PRO A 58 4.70 -2.10 18.93
CA PRO A 58 4.69 -0.97 17.97
C PRO A 58 4.17 -1.35 16.59
N VAL A 59 3.81 -0.32 15.82
CA VAL A 59 3.41 -0.48 14.41
C VAL A 59 4.61 -0.95 13.61
N ILE A 60 4.39 -1.94 12.76
CA ILE A 60 5.45 -2.54 11.96
C ILE A 60 5.21 -2.22 10.49
N GLY A 61 6.22 -1.64 9.82
CA GLY A 61 6.22 -1.41 8.38
C GLY A 61 7.23 -2.31 7.70
N ILE A 62 6.78 -3.09 6.72
CA ILE A 62 7.62 -4.04 6.00
C ILE A 62 7.79 -3.55 4.57
N PRO A 63 8.99 -3.15 4.14
CA PRO A 63 9.20 -2.74 2.75
C PRO A 63 9.11 -3.98 1.84
N VAL A 64 8.28 -3.89 0.80
CA VAL A 64 8.05 -5.04 -0.07
C VAL A 64 8.40 -4.78 -1.52
N ALA A 65 8.38 -3.52 -1.98
CA ALA A 65 8.68 -3.20 -3.37
C ALA A 65 8.95 -1.72 -3.55
N GLU A 66 9.44 -1.38 -4.74
CA GLU A 66 9.60 -0.01 -5.19
C GLU A 66 8.82 0.21 -6.48
N MET A 67 8.38 1.43 -6.71
CA MET A 67 7.71 1.80 -7.95
C MET A 67 8.16 3.18 -8.39
N ILE A 68 8.02 3.47 -9.68
CA ILE A 68 8.32 4.77 -10.23
C ILE A 68 7.00 5.49 -10.47
N ILE A 69 6.90 6.71 -9.95
CA ILE A 69 5.78 7.62 -10.23
C ILE A 69 6.30 8.64 -11.24
N SER A 70 5.63 8.75 -12.38
CA SER A 70 6.02 9.66 -13.45
C SER A 70 4.82 10.50 -13.87
N GLN A 71 4.97 11.82 -13.83
CA GLN A 71 3.92 12.76 -14.15
C GLN A 71 2.64 12.49 -13.34
N GLY A 72 2.81 12.19 -12.06
CA GLY A 72 1.71 11.93 -11.15
C GLY A 72 1.05 10.56 -11.30
N VAL A 73 1.59 9.67 -12.13
CA VAL A 73 1.01 8.36 -12.40
C VAL A 73 1.99 7.26 -12.00
N GLY A 74 1.50 6.26 -11.28
CA GLY A 74 2.28 5.09 -10.93
C GLY A 74 1.45 3.84 -10.95
N GLN A 75 2.09 2.72 -11.21
CA GLN A 75 1.45 1.41 -11.22
C GLN A 75 2.44 0.37 -10.71
N ALA A 76 1.96 -0.54 -9.89
CA ALA A 76 2.79 -1.64 -9.39
C ALA A 76 1.94 -2.89 -9.22
N LYS A 77 2.56 -4.04 -9.49
CA LYS A 77 1.95 -5.35 -9.24
C LYS A 77 2.79 -6.06 -8.21
N LEU A 78 2.16 -6.52 -7.15
CA LEU A 78 2.82 -7.23 -6.07
C LEU A 78 2.29 -8.64 -5.99
N MET A 79 3.19 -9.58 -5.76
CA MET A 79 2.84 -10.98 -5.51
C MET A 79 3.55 -11.40 -4.23
N CYS A 80 2.79 -11.85 -3.25
CA CYS A 80 3.34 -12.23 -1.95
C CYS A 80 2.98 -13.67 -1.64
N PRO A 81 3.96 -14.52 -1.30
CA PRO A 81 3.62 -15.86 -0.79
C PRO A 81 2.89 -15.71 0.53
N GLN A 82 1.92 -16.57 0.75
CA GLN A 82 1.21 -16.61 2.00
C GLN A 82 2.15 -17.01 3.13
N GLY A 83 2.07 -16.33 4.26
CA GLY A 83 2.73 -16.77 5.48
C GLY A 83 4.07 -16.15 5.75
N ASN A 84 4.67 -15.42 4.81
CA ASN A 84 5.99 -14.82 5.09
C ASN A 84 6.23 -13.60 4.21
N ILE A 85 5.52 -12.52 4.51
CA ILE A 85 5.62 -11.28 3.76
C ILE A 85 7.00 -10.66 3.95
N GLY A 86 7.74 -10.48 2.85
CA GLY A 86 9.06 -9.84 2.88
C GLY A 86 10.04 -10.47 3.86
N SER A 87 9.93 -11.77 4.10
CA SER A 87 10.75 -12.54 5.07
C SER A 87 10.56 -12.07 6.52
N SER A 88 9.41 -11.49 6.82
CA SER A 88 9.12 -10.95 8.15
C SER A 88 8.50 -11.98 9.11
N GLY A 89 7.96 -13.08 8.58
CA GLY A 89 7.20 -14.06 9.35
C GLY A 89 5.73 -13.74 9.48
N TYR A 90 5.25 -12.61 8.92
CA TYR A 90 3.84 -12.24 8.98
C TYR A 90 3.09 -12.79 7.77
N HIS A 91 1.80 -13.07 7.96
CA HIS A 91 0.90 -13.56 6.92
C HIS A 91 0.21 -12.40 6.20
N THR A 92 -0.24 -12.66 4.96
CA THR A 92 -0.94 -11.64 4.17
C THR A 92 -2.23 -11.17 4.82
N ASP A 93 -2.91 -12.01 5.59
CA ASP A 93 -4.14 -11.63 6.27
C ASP A 93 -3.89 -10.75 7.50
N GLN A 94 -2.64 -10.53 7.90
CA GLN A 94 -2.29 -9.64 9.00
C GLN A 94 -2.02 -8.20 8.53
N ILE A 95 -2.07 -7.95 7.23
CA ILE A 95 -1.82 -6.61 6.68
C ILE A 95 -3.01 -5.71 7.00
N ASP A 96 -2.75 -4.58 7.65
CA ASP A 96 -3.78 -3.60 7.99
C ASP A 96 -3.81 -2.43 7.01
N ALA A 97 -2.69 -2.13 6.36
CA ALA A 97 -2.61 -1.03 5.42
C ALA A 97 -1.43 -1.18 4.48
N ILE A 98 -1.49 -0.46 3.37
CA ILE A 98 -0.35 -0.26 2.48
C ILE A 98 0.04 1.21 2.57
N VAL A 99 1.32 1.48 2.77
CA VAL A 99 1.86 2.83 2.80
C VAL A 99 2.86 2.96 1.67
N ILE A 100 2.74 4.04 0.90
CA ILE A 100 3.64 4.36 -0.19
C ILE A 100 4.36 5.65 0.18
N ARG A 101 5.67 5.59 0.32
CA ARG A 101 6.49 6.75 0.64
C ARG A 101 7.23 7.19 -0.61
N TYR A 102 7.01 8.44 -1.01
CA TYR A 102 7.66 8.93 -2.23
C TYR A 102 8.32 10.27 -1.91
N HIS A 103 8.59 11.14 -1.77
CA HIS A 103 9.36 12.28 -1.31
C HIS A 103 9.53 12.29 0.21
N SER A 104 10.44 13.07 0.70
CA SER A 104 10.69 13.24 2.12
C SER A 104 9.42 13.72 2.83
N GLY A 105 8.88 12.89 3.70
CA GLY A 105 7.71 13.23 4.51
C GLY A 105 6.37 13.09 3.82
N GLN A 106 6.33 12.70 2.54
CA GLN A 106 5.06 12.54 1.82
C GLN A 106 4.72 11.07 1.68
N ILE A 107 3.50 10.71 2.10
CA ILE A 107 3.03 9.34 2.08
C ILE A 107 1.62 9.24 1.49
N LEU A 108 1.35 8.08 0.93
CA LEU A 108 0.03 7.65 0.50
C LEU A 108 -0.36 6.44 1.33
N VAL A 109 -1.62 6.32 1.70
CA VAL A 109 -2.08 5.22 2.54
C VAL A 109 -3.35 4.61 1.96
N SER A 110 -3.39 3.28 1.93
CA SER A 110 -4.59 2.51 1.65
C SER A 110 -4.87 1.61 2.84
N SER A 111 -5.93 1.87 3.57
CA SER A 111 -6.28 1.12 4.77
C SER A 111 -7.13 -0.09 4.42
N PHE A 112 -6.77 -1.25 4.95
CA PHE A 112 -7.54 -2.49 4.79
C PHE A 112 -8.56 -2.66 5.92
N VAL A 113 -8.47 -1.83 6.96
CA VAL A 113 -9.40 -1.87 8.08
C VAL A 113 -10.55 -0.92 7.76
N PRO A 114 -11.83 -1.34 7.89
CA PRO A 114 -12.95 -0.44 7.69
C PRO A 114 -12.87 0.74 8.64
N GLU A 115 -13.09 1.94 8.11
CA GLU A 115 -13.11 3.14 8.94
C GLU A 115 -14.39 3.18 9.76
N PRO A 116 -14.33 3.62 11.01
CA PRO A 116 -15.56 3.82 11.79
C PRO A 116 -16.39 4.95 11.17
N ASP A 117 -17.66 4.75 11.15
CA ASP A 117 -18.61 5.74 10.65
C ASP A 117 -18.69 6.97 11.57
#